data_42bba2428ee4f706eb0729c51a0d19c9
#
_entry.id   42bba2428ee4f706eb0729c51a0d19c9
#
_cell.length_a   1.000
_cell.length_b   1.000
_cell.length_c   1.000
_cell.angle_alpha   90.00
_cell.angle_beta   90.00
_cell.angle_gamma   90.00
#
_symmetry.space_group_name_H-M   'P 1'
#
loop_
_entity.id
_entity.type
_entity.pdbx_description
1 polymer ?
#
loop_
_entity_poly.entity_id
_entity_poly.type
_entity_poly.pdbx_seq_one_letter_code
_entity_poly.pdbx_strand_id
1 'polypeptide(L)'
;MPSPSPLHSDAHILVVDDTQVNVKLLLALLQHYGYHNSHGINDPRWIEPMLEEQLPDLILLDINMPHLSGHDVLRWLKIRWAEQAPPVIVLTAQTDRDTRMQALDLGARDFLTKPFDQQEVMQRIRNALEVHFLLKERNDRAILLQNLVEERTAAIQRLSREDPVTQLPNRRALLAQLDGLLQERQPAALYFIALEGMEDIARLHGHAMSETLSLHLRDRLLERFAEQGTLGVWNSSKWLLISRQPLEESYVRKKTQAILHCVAQPFAIDRVQLHLDARIGISHTEMPHQTAEHLLRLAALALPDSSSGWRLYQPSIEDALQKRIRLHEALRIALDNHEFFLVYQPKIDLRSGRIIGAEALLRWVHPELGFISPVDFIPMAEASGEILRIGDWVIDRAIRQLEEWLAARQVAADFHLAVNVSVQQLTQPDFARSLLHRLLRSRLPAGALEVEVTESGLMENVDLAREQLKLLSRHRVSVAIDDFGTGHSSLAYLKTLPVSVLKIDRAFVSSMDTDPQDQRLAETVIDMARNFDCITVAEGVEKPEQAQMLKDMGCEVAQGYWYSPPLKVEQFVEFCAGRQRERATC
;
A
#
# COMPACT_ATOMS: atom_id res chain seq x y z
N MET A 1 -64.41 44.70 -22.94
CA MET A 1 -63.28 43.78 -22.93
C MET A 1 -62.94 43.48 -21.48
N PRO A 2 -62.79 42.25 -21.03
CA PRO A 2 -62.35 41.96 -19.64
C PRO A 2 -60.94 42.55 -19.49
N SER A 3 -60.74 43.33 -18.44
CA SER A 3 -59.43 43.86 -18.08
C SER A 3 -58.46 42.69 -17.90
N PRO A 4 -57.19 42.77 -18.34
CA PRO A 4 -56.24 41.72 -18.09
C PRO A 4 -56.12 41.47 -16.57
N SER A 5 -56.11 40.20 -16.16
CA SER A 5 -55.91 39.83 -14.77
C SER A 5 -54.67 40.54 -14.21
N PRO A 6 -54.76 41.13 -13.02
CA PRO A 6 -53.65 41.88 -12.47
C PRO A 6 -52.46 40.93 -12.21
N LEU A 7 -51.27 41.44 -12.38
CA LEU A 7 -50.08 40.76 -11.89
C LEU A 7 -50.26 40.54 -10.38
N HIS A 8 -50.06 39.30 -9.88
CA HIS A 8 -50.27 38.92 -8.49
C HIS A 8 -51.70 39.01 -8.01
N SER A 9 -52.65 38.48 -8.79
CA SER A 9 -54.09 38.42 -8.44
C SER A 9 -54.41 37.77 -7.10
N ASP A 10 -53.56 36.87 -6.64
CA ASP A 10 -53.71 36.09 -5.38
C ASP A 10 -53.10 36.82 -4.18
N ALA A 11 -52.55 38.03 -4.35
CA ALA A 11 -51.95 38.79 -3.26
C ALA A 11 -52.94 39.07 -2.14
N HIS A 12 -52.52 38.80 -0.91
CA HIS A 12 -53.29 39.12 0.27
C HIS A 12 -53.15 40.61 0.62
N ILE A 13 -54.27 41.37 0.47
CA ILE A 13 -54.30 42.80 0.71
C ILE A 13 -55.18 43.11 1.91
N LEU A 14 -54.63 43.77 2.91
CA LEU A 14 -55.37 44.21 4.11
C LEU A 14 -55.70 45.71 3.98
N VAL A 15 -56.96 46.05 4.13
CA VAL A 15 -57.48 47.44 4.12
C VAL A 15 -57.87 47.78 5.56
N VAL A 16 -57.28 48.86 6.09
CA VAL A 16 -57.54 49.35 7.47
C VAL A 16 -57.95 50.82 7.41
N ASP A 17 -59.20 51.11 7.74
CA ASP A 17 -59.75 52.46 7.78
C ASP A 17 -60.95 52.44 8.78
N ASP A 18 -61.01 53.40 9.70
CA ASP A 18 -62.05 53.45 10.72
C ASP A 18 -63.46 53.75 10.10
N THR A 19 -63.48 54.31 8.91
CA THR A 19 -64.68 54.65 8.15
C THR A 19 -65.11 53.46 7.28
N GLN A 20 -66.17 52.76 7.67
CA GLN A 20 -66.70 51.55 6.99
C GLN A 20 -66.98 51.79 5.49
N VAL A 21 -67.31 53.02 5.09
CA VAL A 21 -67.56 53.37 3.67
C VAL A 21 -66.28 53.29 2.88
N ASN A 22 -65.15 53.77 3.40
CA ASN A 22 -63.84 53.70 2.75
C ASN A 22 -63.37 52.27 2.58
N VAL A 23 -63.49 51.42 3.62
CA VAL A 23 -63.17 50.01 3.55
C VAL A 23 -63.97 49.30 2.47
N LYS A 24 -65.29 49.48 2.43
CA LYS A 24 -66.17 48.89 1.41
C LYS A 24 -65.80 49.38 -0.01
N LEU A 25 -65.51 50.66 -0.17
CA LEU A 25 -65.16 51.24 -1.46
C LEU A 25 -63.82 50.62 -1.98
N LEU A 26 -62.79 50.57 -1.14
CA LEU A 26 -61.48 49.99 -1.52
C LEU A 26 -61.58 48.49 -1.78
N LEU A 27 -62.32 47.73 -0.96
CA LEU A 27 -62.53 46.30 -1.22
C LEU A 27 -63.32 46.06 -2.53
N ALA A 28 -64.35 46.83 -2.83
CA ALA A 28 -65.09 46.74 -4.10
C ALA A 28 -64.20 47.06 -5.28
N LEU A 29 -63.33 48.07 -5.14
CA LEU A 29 -62.34 48.45 -6.17
C LEU A 29 -61.33 47.32 -6.38
N LEU A 30 -60.74 46.78 -5.35
CA LEU A 30 -59.81 45.65 -5.39
C LEU A 30 -60.42 44.44 -6.09
N GLN A 31 -61.65 44.05 -5.70
CA GLN A 31 -62.38 42.96 -6.32
C GLN A 31 -62.69 43.19 -7.80
N HIS A 32 -63.07 44.45 -8.16
CA HIS A 32 -63.35 44.82 -9.55
C HIS A 32 -62.12 44.67 -10.44
N TYR A 33 -60.91 44.93 -9.88
CA TYR A 33 -59.64 44.79 -10.60
C TYR A 33 -58.98 43.41 -10.41
N GLY A 34 -59.69 42.43 -9.80
CA GLY A 34 -59.22 41.04 -9.76
C GLY A 34 -58.40 40.65 -8.55
N TYR A 35 -58.31 41.48 -7.50
CA TYR A 35 -57.70 41.12 -6.20
C TYR A 35 -58.76 40.55 -5.28
N HIS A 36 -58.97 39.25 -5.33
CA HIS A 36 -60.04 38.60 -4.61
C HIS A 36 -59.66 38.23 -3.16
N ASN A 37 -58.36 38.16 -2.88
CA ASN A 37 -57.84 37.87 -1.54
C ASN A 37 -57.59 39.20 -0.76
N SER A 38 -58.66 39.97 -0.57
CA SER A 38 -58.58 41.25 0.11
C SER A 38 -59.54 41.27 1.32
N HIS A 39 -59.05 41.72 2.46
CA HIS A 39 -59.78 41.81 3.73
C HIS A 39 -59.79 43.25 4.25
N GLY A 40 -60.83 43.61 4.95
CA GLY A 40 -60.97 44.96 5.48
C GLY A 40 -61.31 44.94 6.94
N ILE A 41 -60.68 45.80 7.74
CA ILE A 41 -60.99 46.05 9.12
C ILE A 41 -61.29 47.53 9.36
N ASN A 42 -62.27 47.79 10.18
CA ASN A 42 -62.68 49.14 10.57
C ASN A 42 -62.39 49.47 12.03
N ASP A 43 -61.76 48.59 12.75
CA ASP A 43 -61.24 48.82 14.09
C ASP A 43 -59.74 48.47 14.14
N PRO A 44 -58.85 49.45 14.29
CA PRO A 44 -57.40 49.25 14.22
C PRO A 44 -56.86 48.30 15.30
N ARG A 45 -57.62 48.02 16.35
CA ARG A 45 -57.21 47.09 17.40
C ARG A 45 -57.11 45.64 16.92
N TRP A 46 -57.73 45.29 15.81
CA TRP A 46 -57.68 43.97 15.20
C TRP A 46 -56.48 43.79 14.24
N ILE A 47 -55.67 44.83 13.98
CA ILE A 47 -54.52 44.74 13.09
C ILE A 47 -53.50 43.72 13.62
N GLU A 48 -53.11 43.86 14.89
CA GLU A 48 -52.09 43.03 15.51
C GLU A 48 -52.45 41.53 15.49
N PRO A 49 -53.67 41.10 15.98
CA PRO A 49 -54.06 39.69 15.88
C PRO A 49 -54.09 39.14 14.46
N MET A 50 -54.54 39.91 13.49
CA MET A 50 -54.59 39.48 12.09
C MET A 50 -53.19 39.34 11.47
N LEU A 51 -52.24 40.23 11.77
CA LEU A 51 -50.89 40.15 11.27
C LEU A 51 -50.07 39.04 11.93
N GLU A 52 -50.43 38.65 13.15
CA GLU A 52 -49.81 37.48 13.82
C GLU A 52 -50.34 36.15 13.23
N GLU A 53 -51.57 36.10 12.76
CA GLU A 53 -52.15 34.92 12.09
C GLU A 53 -51.58 34.76 10.68
N GLN A 54 -51.60 35.83 9.87
CA GLN A 54 -51.06 35.82 8.53
C GLN A 54 -50.62 37.22 8.08
N LEU A 55 -49.36 37.37 7.65
CA LEU A 55 -48.87 38.60 7.09
C LEU A 55 -49.46 38.82 5.69
N PRO A 56 -50.09 40.00 5.41
CA PRO A 56 -50.54 40.36 4.07
C PRO A 56 -49.34 40.74 3.14
N ASP A 57 -49.55 40.67 1.84
CA ASP A 57 -48.59 41.12 0.86
C ASP A 57 -48.60 42.65 0.66
N LEU A 58 -49.66 43.33 1.13
CA LEU A 58 -49.82 44.78 1.11
C LEU A 58 -50.84 45.23 2.16
N ILE A 59 -50.56 46.36 2.84
CA ILE A 59 -51.51 47.03 3.74
C ILE A 59 -51.88 48.41 3.17
N LEU A 60 -53.20 48.65 3.05
CA LEU A 60 -53.76 49.98 2.84
C LEU A 60 -54.19 50.52 4.20
N LEU A 61 -53.55 51.55 4.73
CA LEU A 61 -53.64 51.97 6.13
C LEU A 61 -54.13 53.42 6.24
N ASP A 62 -55.24 53.69 6.87
CA ASP A 62 -55.61 55.05 7.24
C ASP A 62 -54.70 55.56 8.37
N ILE A 63 -54.35 56.85 8.27
CA ILE A 63 -53.51 57.47 9.30
C ILE A 63 -54.32 57.94 10.50
N ASN A 64 -55.50 58.53 10.25
CA ASN A 64 -56.32 59.20 11.24
C ASN A 64 -57.42 58.26 11.74
N MET A 65 -57.08 57.34 12.63
CA MET A 65 -58.01 56.39 13.23
C MET A 65 -58.09 56.58 14.73
N PRO A 66 -59.26 56.36 15.37
CA PRO A 66 -59.41 56.39 16.80
C PRO A 66 -58.66 55.22 17.47
N HIS A 67 -58.21 55.42 18.70
CA HIS A 67 -57.53 54.43 19.53
C HIS A 67 -56.09 54.06 19.10
N LEU A 68 -55.80 53.90 17.83
CA LEU A 68 -54.46 53.57 17.31
C LEU A 68 -54.26 54.31 15.97
N SER A 69 -53.31 55.20 15.92
CA SER A 69 -53.00 55.95 14.70
C SER A 69 -52.21 55.11 13.68
N GLY A 70 -52.39 55.41 12.38
CA GLY A 70 -51.60 54.73 11.33
C GLY A 70 -50.09 54.87 11.54
N HIS A 71 -49.64 55.97 12.14
CA HIS A 71 -48.21 56.15 12.52
C HIS A 71 -47.74 55.16 13.59
N ASP A 72 -48.58 54.83 14.56
CA ASP A 72 -48.26 53.83 15.57
C ASP A 72 -48.20 52.44 14.97
N VAL A 73 -49.11 52.11 14.06
CA VAL A 73 -49.05 50.86 13.29
C VAL A 73 -47.78 50.73 12.47
N LEU A 74 -47.37 51.78 11.76
CA LEU A 74 -46.11 51.79 10.99
C LEU A 74 -44.87 51.58 11.88
N ARG A 75 -44.83 52.27 13.01
CA ARG A 75 -43.72 52.14 13.99
C ARG A 75 -43.67 50.73 14.57
N TRP A 76 -44.84 50.17 14.92
CA TRP A 76 -44.93 48.81 15.44
C TRP A 76 -44.51 47.76 14.36
N LEU A 77 -44.96 47.89 13.11
CA LEU A 77 -44.57 47.01 12.02
C LEU A 77 -43.04 47.04 11.80
N LYS A 78 -42.43 48.20 11.84
CA LYS A 78 -40.95 48.37 11.68
C LYS A 78 -40.19 47.71 12.81
N ILE A 79 -40.69 47.77 14.04
CA ILE A 79 -40.03 47.16 15.24
C ILE A 79 -40.20 45.64 15.20
N ARG A 80 -41.41 45.15 14.91
CA ARG A 80 -41.74 43.73 15.02
C ARG A 80 -41.25 42.85 13.90
N TRP A 81 -41.29 43.32 12.65
CA TRP A 81 -40.94 42.54 11.45
C TRP A 81 -39.75 43.10 10.65
N ALA A 82 -39.25 44.29 10.98
CA ALA A 82 -38.11 44.91 10.31
C ALA A 82 -38.16 44.80 8.78
N GLU A 83 -37.25 44.06 8.17
CA GLU A 83 -37.16 43.87 6.71
C GLU A 83 -38.25 42.95 6.14
N GLN A 84 -38.94 42.17 7.00
CA GLN A 84 -40.03 41.29 6.58
C GLN A 84 -41.41 41.96 6.66
N ALA A 85 -41.45 43.22 7.09
CA ALA A 85 -42.70 43.98 7.16
C ALA A 85 -43.37 44.10 5.80
N PRO A 86 -44.68 43.85 5.69
CA PRO A 86 -45.43 44.06 4.45
C PRO A 86 -45.35 45.52 4.03
N PRO A 87 -45.33 45.82 2.74
CA PRO A 87 -45.40 47.22 2.26
C PRO A 87 -46.71 47.85 2.68
N VAL A 88 -46.66 49.11 3.13
CA VAL A 88 -47.83 49.87 3.58
C VAL A 88 -48.02 51.07 2.67
N ILE A 89 -49.23 51.21 2.12
CA ILE A 89 -49.66 52.44 1.46
C ILE A 89 -50.61 53.17 2.41
N VAL A 90 -50.28 54.39 2.78
CA VAL A 90 -51.10 55.13 3.73
C VAL A 90 -52.18 55.94 2.99
N LEU A 91 -53.34 56.03 3.64
CA LEU A 91 -54.49 56.80 3.20
C LEU A 91 -54.52 58.14 3.92
N THR A 92 -54.52 59.28 3.21
CA THR A 92 -54.38 60.60 3.80
C THR A 92 -55.40 61.60 3.22
N ALA A 93 -55.72 62.70 3.99
CA ALA A 93 -56.50 63.82 3.47
C ALA A 93 -55.64 64.69 2.54
N GLN A 94 -56.27 65.40 1.58
CA GLN A 94 -55.63 66.18 0.53
C GLN A 94 -54.73 67.33 1.04
N THR A 95 -54.96 67.84 2.22
CA THR A 95 -54.31 69.03 2.81
C THR A 95 -53.16 68.73 3.78
N ASP A 96 -52.86 67.48 4.06
CA ASP A 96 -51.97 67.11 5.15
C ASP A 96 -50.58 66.68 4.65
N ARG A 97 -49.71 67.66 4.31
CA ARG A 97 -48.36 67.42 3.76
C ARG A 97 -47.41 66.85 4.84
N ASP A 98 -47.50 67.32 6.08
CA ASP A 98 -46.61 66.94 7.16
C ASP A 98 -46.86 65.48 7.60
N THR A 99 -48.12 65.10 7.71
CA THR A 99 -48.53 63.74 8.02
C THR A 99 -48.06 62.71 6.96
N ARG A 100 -48.05 63.09 5.67
CA ARG A 100 -47.51 62.27 4.56
C ARG A 100 -46.00 62.04 4.70
N MET A 101 -45.26 63.13 4.93
CA MET A 101 -43.79 63.03 5.08
C MET A 101 -43.43 62.19 6.30
N GLN A 102 -44.11 62.36 7.42
CA GLN A 102 -43.92 61.57 8.61
C GLN A 102 -44.23 60.07 8.43
N ALA A 103 -45.29 59.74 7.68
CA ALA A 103 -45.60 58.35 7.39
C ALA A 103 -44.50 57.68 6.48
N LEU A 104 -43.97 58.37 5.48
CA LEU A 104 -42.86 57.92 4.65
C LEU A 104 -41.57 57.67 5.48
N ASP A 105 -41.25 58.61 6.40
CA ASP A 105 -40.10 58.48 7.34
C ASP A 105 -40.24 57.28 8.29
N LEU A 106 -41.50 56.94 8.64
CA LEU A 106 -41.80 55.75 9.45
C LEU A 106 -41.79 54.44 8.68
N GLY A 107 -41.61 54.51 7.36
CA GLY A 107 -41.47 53.32 6.51
C GLY A 107 -42.69 52.97 5.63
N ALA A 108 -43.67 53.87 5.51
CA ALA A 108 -44.72 53.71 4.49
C ALA A 108 -44.08 53.72 3.08
N ARG A 109 -44.55 52.80 2.24
CA ARG A 109 -44.05 52.62 0.89
C ARG A 109 -44.53 53.73 -0.07
N ASP A 110 -45.76 54.16 0.15
CA ASP A 110 -46.44 55.17 -0.66
C ASP A 110 -47.64 55.75 0.10
N PHE A 111 -48.37 56.68 -0.50
CA PHE A 111 -49.57 57.27 0.04
C PHE A 111 -50.65 57.45 -1.03
N LEU A 112 -51.93 57.47 -0.58
CA LEU A 112 -53.12 57.71 -1.39
C LEU A 112 -53.92 58.84 -0.77
N THR A 113 -54.33 59.79 -1.58
CA THR A 113 -55.14 60.95 -1.11
C THR A 113 -56.64 60.70 -1.24
N LYS A 114 -57.39 61.06 -0.19
CA LYS A 114 -58.86 61.03 -0.19
C LYS A 114 -59.40 62.36 -0.78
N PRO A 115 -60.41 62.40 -1.71
CA PRO A 115 -61.13 61.24 -2.26
C PRO A 115 -60.29 60.43 -3.24
N PHE A 116 -60.48 59.10 -3.29
CA PHE A 116 -59.66 58.17 -4.08
C PHE A 116 -59.94 58.26 -5.57
N ASP A 117 -58.91 58.50 -6.37
CA ASP A 117 -58.92 58.22 -7.80
C ASP A 117 -58.66 56.75 -8.09
N GLN A 118 -59.54 56.09 -8.85
CA GLN A 118 -59.47 54.65 -9.08
C GLN A 118 -58.18 54.20 -9.81
N GLN A 119 -57.73 55.01 -10.74
CA GLN A 119 -56.55 54.71 -11.55
C GLN A 119 -55.28 54.88 -10.74
N GLU A 120 -55.21 55.93 -9.91
CA GLU A 120 -54.07 56.14 -8.99
C GLU A 120 -53.96 55.03 -7.93
N VAL A 121 -55.04 54.65 -7.30
CA VAL A 121 -55.11 53.55 -6.31
C VAL A 121 -54.51 52.27 -6.93
N MET A 122 -55.01 51.89 -8.09
CA MET A 122 -54.60 50.62 -8.69
C MET A 122 -53.14 50.65 -9.19
N GLN A 123 -52.66 51.80 -9.68
CA GLN A 123 -51.27 51.92 -10.09
C GLN A 123 -50.31 51.80 -8.92
N ARG A 124 -50.59 52.44 -7.78
CA ARG A 124 -49.75 52.37 -6.57
C ARG A 124 -49.76 50.98 -5.96
N ILE A 125 -50.91 50.33 -5.90
CA ILE A 125 -51.02 48.94 -5.45
C ILE A 125 -50.17 47.99 -6.32
N ARG A 126 -50.29 48.08 -7.64
CA ARG A 126 -49.47 47.29 -8.56
C ARG A 126 -47.97 47.48 -8.33
N ASN A 127 -47.55 48.73 -8.28
CA ASN A 127 -46.12 49.02 -8.08
C ASN A 127 -45.61 48.51 -6.74
N ALA A 128 -46.39 48.64 -5.67
CA ALA A 128 -46.01 48.16 -4.35
C ALA A 128 -45.91 46.62 -4.31
N LEU A 129 -46.90 45.93 -4.89
CA LEU A 129 -46.91 44.45 -4.95
C LEU A 129 -45.79 43.92 -5.86
N GLU A 130 -45.56 44.53 -7.03
CA GLU A 130 -44.48 44.13 -7.94
C GLU A 130 -43.12 44.17 -7.24
N VAL A 131 -42.80 45.26 -6.56
CA VAL A 131 -41.56 45.38 -5.81
C VAL A 131 -41.49 44.40 -4.64
N HIS A 132 -42.60 44.19 -3.94
CA HIS A 132 -42.67 43.25 -2.83
C HIS A 132 -42.34 41.81 -3.28
N PHE A 133 -43.00 41.33 -4.32
CA PHE A 133 -42.80 39.99 -4.85
C PHE A 133 -41.41 39.80 -5.47
N LEU A 134 -40.86 40.82 -6.16
CA LEU A 134 -39.50 40.79 -6.69
C LEU A 134 -38.45 40.67 -5.54
N LEU A 135 -38.65 41.41 -4.47
CA LEU A 135 -37.76 41.31 -3.28
C LEU A 135 -37.89 39.96 -2.60
N LYS A 136 -39.11 39.43 -2.46
CA LYS A 136 -39.38 38.11 -1.89
C LYS A 136 -38.73 36.99 -2.72
N GLU A 137 -38.93 37.00 -4.04
CA GLU A 137 -38.30 36.02 -4.93
C GLU A 137 -36.77 36.09 -4.88
N ARG A 138 -36.22 37.32 -4.85
CA ARG A 138 -34.77 37.51 -4.74
C ARG A 138 -34.22 36.93 -3.43
N ASN A 139 -34.92 37.14 -2.31
CA ASN A 139 -34.51 36.63 -1.00
C ASN A 139 -34.57 35.10 -0.93
N ASP A 140 -35.68 34.51 -1.42
CA ASP A 140 -35.84 33.05 -1.46
C ASP A 140 -34.76 32.39 -2.35
N ARG A 141 -34.45 33.03 -3.47
CA ARG A 141 -33.38 32.57 -4.37
C ARG A 141 -31.99 32.67 -3.74
N ALA A 142 -31.73 33.74 -2.94
CA ALA A 142 -30.48 33.88 -2.23
C ALA A 142 -30.27 32.78 -1.16
N ILE A 143 -31.32 32.48 -0.41
CA ILE A 143 -31.30 31.39 0.62
C ILE A 143 -31.08 30.05 -0.06
N LEU A 144 -31.77 29.74 -1.16
CA LEU A 144 -31.58 28.50 -1.90
C LEU A 144 -30.16 28.36 -2.43
N LEU A 145 -29.58 29.42 -3.01
CA LEU A 145 -28.21 29.42 -3.51
C LEU A 145 -27.18 29.22 -2.39
N GLN A 146 -27.40 29.85 -1.24
CA GLN A 146 -26.51 29.69 -0.08
C GLN A 146 -26.50 28.24 0.40
N ASN A 147 -27.67 27.62 0.57
CA ASN A 147 -27.78 26.22 0.96
C ASN A 147 -27.08 25.29 -0.05
N LEU A 148 -27.27 25.55 -1.34
CA LEU A 148 -26.61 24.77 -2.41
C LEU A 148 -25.08 24.93 -2.38
N VAL A 149 -24.57 26.13 -2.11
CA VAL A 149 -23.12 26.39 -1.96
C VAL A 149 -22.56 25.64 -0.76
N GLU A 150 -23.25 25.66 0.39
CA GLU A 150 -22.82 24.96 1.58
C GLU A 150 -22.80 23.44 1.36
N GLU A 151 -23.84 22.87 0.76
CA GLU A 151 -23.90 21.45 0.43
C GLU A 151 -22.78 21.03 -0.53
N ARG A 152 -22.58 21.79 -1.61
CA ARG A 152 -21.51 21.52 -2.57
C ARG A 152 -20.13 21.68 -1.97
N THR A 153 -19.92 22.66 -1.11
CA THR A 153 -18.65 22.87 -0.43
C THR A 153 -18.33 21.70 0.50
N ALA A 154 -19.32 21.23 1.27
CA ALA A 154 -19.18 20.05 2.12
C ALA A 154 -18.87 18.78 1.30
N ALA A 155 -19.56 18.59 0.17
CA ALA A 155 -19.30 17.47 -0.74
C ALA A 155 -17.90 17.53 -1.36
N ILE A 156 -17.44 18.70 -1.81
CA ILE A 156 -16.07 18.89 -2.33
C ILE A 156 -15.03 18.62 -1.24
N GLN A 157 -15.26 19.06 -0.01
CA GLN A 157 -14.36 18.79 1.12
C GLN A 157 -14.26 17.31 1.43
N ARG A 158 -15.38 16.58 1.41
CA ARG A 158 -15.38 15.11 1.58
C ARG A 158 -14.60 14.43 0.46
N LEU A 159 -14.95 14.69 -0.80
CA LEU A 159 -14.25 14.12 -1.97
C LEU A 159 -12.75 14.45 -1.99
N SER A 160 -12.35 15.60 -1.45
CA SER A 160 -10.95 16.02 -1.36
C SER A 160 -10.16 15.35 -0.24
N ARG A 161 -10.81 14.82 0.81
CA ARG A 161 -10.16 14.31 2.02
C ARG A 161 -10.46 12.86 2.36
N GLU A 162 -11.45 12.25 1.74
CA GLU A 162 -11.87 10.87 2.00
C GLU A 162 -11.62 9.97 0.79
N ASP A 163 -11.40 8.70 1.04
CA ASP A 163 -11.34 7.66 0.02
C ASP A 163 -12.78 7.32 -0.43
N PRO A 164 -13.08 7.27 -1.74
CA PRO A 164 -14.45 7.12 -2.22
C PRO A 164 -15.10 5.77 -1.88
N VAL A 165 -14.31 4.71 -1.68
CA VAL A 165 -14.80 3.36 -1.36
C VAL A 165 -14.98 3.21 0.15
N THR A 166 -13.95 3.47 0.90
CA THR A 166 -13.92 3.19 2.36
C THR A 166 -14.40 4.35 3.21
N GLN A 167 -14.48 5.57 2.67
CA GLN A 167 -14.77 6.81 3.40
C GLN A 167 -13.75 7.13 4.52
N LEU A 168 -12.63 6.43 4.54
CA LEU A 168 -11.52 6.74 5.43
C LEU A 168 -10.75 7.96 4.91
N PRO A 169 -9.97 8.65 5.76
CA PRO A 169 -9.01 9.66 5.33
C PRO A 169 -8.16 9.18 4.17
N ASN A 170 -8.14 9.96 3.09
CA ASN A 170 -7.29 9.68 1.93
C ASN A 170 -5.86 10.18 2.15
N ARG A 171 -4.98 9.95 1.16
CA ARG A 171 -3.58 10.39 1.17
C ARG A 171 -3.42 11.86 1.59
N ARG A 172 -4.25 12.75 1.06
CA ARG A 172 -4.14 14.19 1.33
C ARG A 172 -4.49 14.53 2.78
N ALA A 173 -5.53 13.91 3.30
CA ALA A 173 -5.95 14.09 4.70
C ALA A 173 -4.91 13.54 5.68
N LEU A 174 -4.34 12.36 5.38
CA LEU A 174 -3.30 11.73 6.20
C LEU A 174 -2.02 12.57 6.26
N LEU A 175 -1.56 13.11 5.13
CA LEU A 175 -0.39 14.00 5.11
C LEU A 175 -0.64 15.27 5.91
N ALA A 176 -1.79 15.92 5.74
CA ALA A 176 -2.15 17.11 6.51
C ALA A 176 -2.22 16.83 8.01
N GLN A 177 -2.71 15.67 8.42
CA GLN A 177 -2.72 15.28 9.83
C GLN A 177 -1.32 15.05 10.39
N LEU A 178 -0.44 14.36 9.63
CA LEU A 178 0.96 14.16 10.03
C LEU A 178 1.71 15.48 10.16
N ASP A 179 1.53 16.40 9.21
CA ASP A 179 2.12 17.74 9.28
C ASP A 179 1.66 18.51 10.51
N GLY A 180 0.37 18.42 10.87
CA GLY A 180 -0.17 18.99 12.10
C GLY A 180 0.52 18.41 13.36
N LEU A 181 0.66 17.10 13.44
CA LEU A 181 1.34 16.43 14.56
C LEU A 181 2.81 16.85 14.68
N LEU A 182 3.50 17.00 13.55
CA LEU A 182 4.90 17.45 13.51
C LEU A 182 5.03 18.92 13.96
N GLN A 183 4.13 19.80 13.52
CA GLN A 183 4.11 21.21 13.94
C GLN A 183 3.85 21.35 15.44
N GLU A 184 2.94 20.56 15.98
CA GLU A 184 2.61 20.52 17.41
C GLU A 184 3.62 19.72 18.24
N ARG A 185 4.63 19.11 17.61
CA ARG A 185 5.64 18.23 18.23
C ARG A 185 5.01 17.09 19.04
N GLN A 186 3.88 16.56 18.58
CA GLN A 186 3.22 15.45 19.25
C GLN A 186 3.88 14.12 18.85
N PRO A 187 4.17 13.25 19.83
CA PRO A 187 4.69 11.92 19.52
C PRO A 187 3.63 11.08 18.81
N ALA A 188 3.99 10.47 17.69
CA ALA A 188 3.12 9.59 16.95
C ALA A 188 3.93 8.52 16.20
N ALA A 189 3.39 7.32 16.08
CA ALA A 189 3.88 6.25 15.22
C ALA A 189 3.02 6.15 13.97
N LEU A 190 3.68 5.99 12.82
CA LEU A 190 3.06 5.73 11.52
C LEU A 190 3.27 4.27 11.13
N TYR A 191 2.19 3.53 10.99
CA TYR A 191 2.17 2.15 10.50
C TYR A 191 1.75 2.18 9.03
N PHE A 192 2.69 1.88 8.15
CA PHE A 192 2.44 1.75 6.71
C PHE A 192 2.15 0.28 6.40
N ILE A 193 0.90 -0.02 6.07
CA ILE A 193 0.37 -1.38 5.90
C ILE A 193 0.25 -1.66 4.41
N ALA A 194 1.08 -2.55 3.89
CA ALA A 194 0.98 -3.05 2.52
C ALA A 194 0.21 -4.38 2.53
N LEU A 195 -0.92 -4.41 1.83
CA LEU A 195 -1.81 -5.57 1.73
C LEU A 195 -1.40 -6.41 0.51
N GLU A 196 -1.07 -7.65 0.74
CA GLU A 196 -0.75 -8.62 -0.32
C GLU A 196 -2.01 -9.38 -0.75
N GLY A 197 -2.11 -9.70 -2.04
CA GLY A 197 -3.25 -10.41 -2.62
C GLY A 197 -4.41 -9.53 -3.12
N MET A 198 -4.46 -8.23 -2.79
CA MET A 198 -5.53 -7.33 -3.24
C MET A 198 -5.62 -7.21 -4.76
N GLU A 199 -4.49 -7.13 -5.45
CA GLU A 199 -4.45 -7.03 -6.91
C GLU A 199 -4.89 -8.34 -7.58
N ASP A 200 -4.50 -9.48 -7.03
CA ASP A 200 -4.88 -10.80 -7.55
C ASP A 200 -6.38 -11.05 -7.35
N ILE A 201 -6.93 -10.65 -6.20
CA ILE A 201 -8.36 -10.71 -5.95
C ILE A 201 -9.12 -9.83 -6.96
N ALA A 202 -8.63 -8.62 -7.23
CA ALA A 202 -9.23 -7.74 -8.24
C ALA A 202 -9.16 -8.32 -9.65
N ARG A 203 -8.06 -9.02 -10.02
CA ARG A 203 -7.91 -9.70 -11.30
C ARG A 203 -8.82 -10.93 -11.44
N LEU A 204 -8.93 -11.74 -10.38
CA LEU A 204 -9.68 -12.99 -10.41
C LEU A 204 -11.18 -12.81 -10.21
N HIS A 205 -11.59 -11.90 -9.32
CA HIS A 205 -12.98 -11.73 -8.89
C HIS A 205 -13.60 -10.38 -9.28
N GLY A 206 -12.81 -9.49 -9.88
CA GLY A 206 -13.25 -8.16 -10.31
C GLY A 206 -13.13 -7.08 -9.23
N HIS A 207 -13.21 -5.82 -9.66
CA HIS A 207 -13.02 -4.66 -8.77
C HIS A 207 -14.08 -4.56 -7.67
N ALA A 208 -15.34 -4.90 -7.94
CA ALA A 208 -16.43 -4.85 -6.95
C ALA A 208 -16.14 -5.76 -5.74
N MET A 209 -15.56 -6.94 -5.95
CA MET A 209 -15.15 -7.84 -4.86
C MET A 209 -14.02 -7.23 -4.02
N SER A 210 -13.02 -6.63 -4.67
CA SER A 210 -11.92 -5.94 -3.99
C SER A 210 -12.41 -4.74 -3.17
N GLU A 211 -13.38 -3.98 -3.67
CA GLU A 211 -14.01 -2.87 -2.93
C GLU A 211 -14.80 -3.38 -1.71
N THR A 212 -15.59 -4.44 -1.87
CA THR A 212 -16.32 -5.08 -0.75
C THR A 212 -15.35 -5.60 0.31
N LEU A 213 -14.24 -6.22 -0.10
CA LEU A 213 -13.18 -6.67 0.80
C LEU A 213 -12.55 -5.51 1.56
N SER A 214 -12.31 -4.38 0.89
CA SER A 214 -11.79 -3.16 1.51
C SER A 214 -12.74 -2.61 2.58
N LEU A 215 -14.04 -2.65 2.36
CA LEU A 215 -15.05 -2.26 3.36
C LEU A 215 -15.03 -3.18 4.59
N HIS A 216 -14.98 -4.50 4.39
CA HIS A 216 -14.89 -5.47 5.49
C HIS A 216 -13.59 -5.30 6.29
N LEU A 217 -12.46 -5.07 5.61
CA LEU A 217 -11.19 -4.80 6.26
C LEU A 217 -11.22 -3.50 7.06
N ARG A 218 -11.80 -2.43 6.49
CA ARG A 218 -12.02 -1.15 7.18
C ARG A 218 -12.77 -1.37 8.50
N ASP A 219 -13.92 -2.03 8.44
CA ASP A 219 -14.79 -2.21 9.60
C ASP A 219 -14.06 -3.02 10.70
N ARG A 220 -13.37 -4.09 10.32
CA ARG A 220 -12.56 -4.91 11.22
C ARG A 220 -11.41 -4.14 11.89
N LEU A 221 -10.73 -3.29 11.13
CA LEU A 221 -9.64 -2.48 11.68
C LEU A 221 -10.16 -1.32 12.53
N LEU A 222 -11.27 -0.68 12.14
CA LEU A 222 -11.89 0.39 12.94
C LEU A 222 -12.43 -0.12 14.26
N GLU A 223 -13.08 -1.28 14.29
CA GLU A 223 -13.57 -1.89 15.53
C GLU A 223 -12.47 -2.02 16.60
N ARG A 224 -11.24 -2.26 16.17
CA ARG A 224 -10.13 -2.49 17.10
C ARG A 224 -9.22 -1.28 17.33
N PHE A 225 -9.10 -0.39 16.36
CA PHE A 225 -8.08 0.68 16.38
C PHE A 225 -8.64 2.10 16.29
N ALA A 226 -9.95 2.32 16.15
CA ALA A 226 -10.54 3.66 16.00
C ALA A 226 -10.18 4.62 17.15
N GLU A 227 -10.18 4.13 18.39
CA GLU A 227 -9.80 4.95 19.56
C GLU A 227 -8.29 5.12 19.74
N GLN A 228 -7.48 4.33 19.03
CA GLN A 228 -6.03 4.27 19.19
C GLN A 228 -5.27 5.07 18.13
N GLY A 229 -5.96 5.59 17.13
CA GLY A 229 -5.34 6.33 16.05
C GLY A 229 -6.27 6.60 14.88
N THR A 230 -5.73 7.23 13.85
CA THR A 230 -6.43 7.50 12.60
C THR A 230 -6.02 6.46 11.56
N LEU A 231 -6.99 5.67 11.11
CA LEU A 231 -6.83 4.77 9.97
C LEU A 231 -7.16 5.53 8.68
N GLY A 232 -6.41 5.30 7.61
CA GLY A 232 -6.67 5.89 6.32
C GLY A 232 -6.11 5.07 5.16
N VAL A 233 -6.48 5.44 3.94
CA VAL A 233 -6.13 4.74 2.71
C VAL A 233 -5.15 5.58 1.89
N TRP A 234 -4.02 4.95 1.54
CA TRP A 234 -3.04 5.55 0.62
C TRP A 234 -3.34 5.21 -0.83
N ASN A 235 -3.66 3.95 -1.08
CA ASN A 235 -4.24 3.41 -2.31
C ASN A 235 -4.93 2.06 -2.01
N SER A 236 -5.42 1.36 -3.04
CA SER A 236 -6.16 0.10 -2.89
C SER A 236 -5.44 -0.99 -2.08
N SER A 237 -4.10 -1.07 -2.18
CA SER A 237 -3.28 -2.07 -1.50
C SER A 237 -2.43 -1.52 -0.35
N LYS A 238 -2.47 -0.22 -0.07
CA LYS A 238 -1.63 0.42 0.96
C LYS A 238 -2.47 1.28 1.87
N TRP A 239 -2.42 0.98 3.16
CA TRP A 239 -3.19 1.66 4.20
C TRP A 239 -2.25 2.23 5.26
N LEU A 240 -2.69 3.22 6.00
CA LEU A 240 -1.92 3.86 7.06
C LEU A 240 -2.72 3.87 8.36
N LEU A 241 -2.02 3.62 9.47
CA LEU A 241 -2.54 3.89 10.81
C LEU A 241 -1.58 4.87 11.50
N ILE A 242 -2.08 6.04 11.86
CA ILE A 242 -1.35 7.05 12.64
C ILE A 242 -1.78 6.91 14.09
N SER A 243 -0.86 6.49 14.96
CA SER A 243 -1.13 6.24 16.38
C SER A 243 -0.42 7.25 17.26
N ARG A 244 -1.15 7.88 18.20
CA ARG A 244 -0.61 8.84 19.18
C ARG A 244 -0.14 8.17 20.47
N GLN A 245 0.02 6.87 20.50
CA GLN A 245 0.40 6.12 21.69
C GLN A 245 1.91 5.94 21.81
N PRO A 246 2.44 5.53 22.99
CA PRO A 246 3.87 5.42 23.24
C PRO A 246 4.63 4.60 22.21
N LEU A 247 5.88 5.02 21.93
CA LEU A 247 6.78 4.41 20.95
C LEU A 247 7.62 3.27 21.55
N GLU A 248 7.25 2.75 22.71
CA GLU A 248 7.94 1.60 23.31
C GLU A 248 7.85 0.38 22.38
N GLU A 249 8.97 -0.29 22.17
CA GLU A 249 9.06 -1.43 21.25
C GLU A 249 8.06 -2.53 21.60
N SER A 250 7.82 -2.78 22.87
CA SER A 250 6.85 -3.77 23.36
C SER A 250 5.42 -3.44 22.90
N TYR A 251 5.05 -2.16 22.92
CA TYR A 251 3.75 -1.66 22.49
C TYR A 251 3.61 -1.71 20.97
N VAL A 252 4.63 -1.23 20.25
CA VAL A 252 4.69 -1.29 18.78
C VAL A 252 4.53 -2.73 18.31
N ARG A 253 5.26 -3.67 18.92
CA ARG A 253 5.18 -5.11 18.61
C ARG A 253 3.77 -5.66 18.81
N LYS A 254 3.14 -5.41 19.96
CA LYS A 254 1.76 -5.87 20.25
C LYS A 254 0.75 -5.32 19.26
N LYS A 255 0.83 -4.02 18.95
CA LYS A 255 -0.08 -3.37 17.99
C LYS A 255 0.10 -3.96 16.60
N THR A 256 1.33 -4.12 16.15
CA THR A 256 1.63 -4.67 14.83
C THR A 256 1.15 -6.12 14.68
N GLN A 257 1.38 -6.95 15.69
CA GLN A 257 0.85 -8.32 15.71
C GLN A 257 -0.68 -8.34 15.66
N ALA A 258 -1.33 -7.39 16.36
CA ALA A 258 -2.78 -7.27 16.31
C ALA A 258 -3.30 -6.84 14.93
N ILE A 259 -2.59 -5.94 14.21
CA ILE A 259 -2.94 -5.55 12.84
C ILE A 259 -2.77 -6.75 11.90
N LEU A 260 -1.62 -7.42 11.94
CA LEU A 260 -1.35 -8.60 11.12
C LEU A 260 -2.40 -9.69 11.35
N HIS A 261 -2.74 -9.97 12.61
CA HIS A 261 -3.78 -10.93 12.94
C HIS A 261 -5.16 -10.53 12.37
N CYS A 262 -5.53 -9.24 12.43
CA CYS A 262 -6.78 -8.75 11.86
C CYS A 262 -6.84 -8.91 10.33
N VAL A 263 -5.72 -8.68 9.64
CA VAL A 263 -5.65 -8.82 8.18
C VAL A 263 -5.69 -10.29 7.77
N ALA A 264 -4.94 -11.16 8.46
CA ALA A 264 -4.83 -12.59 8.14
C ALA A 264 -6.11 -13.40 8.40
N GLN A 265 -7.07 -12.88 9.18
CA GLN A 265 -8.36 -13.56 9.37
C GLN A 265 -9.13 -13.65 8.05
N PRO A 266 -9.67 -14.81 7.68
CA PRO A 266 -10.40 -14.97 6.44
C PRO A 266 -11.60 -14.02 6.32
N PHE A 267 -11.91 -13.61 5.11
CA PHE A 267 -13.07 -12.79 4.75
C PHE A 267 -14.06 -13.66 3.98
N ALA A 268 -15.26 -13.83 4.53
CA ALA A 268 -16.34 -14.54 3.85
C ALA A 268 -17.20 -13.52 3.09
N ILE A 269 -17.10 -13.51 1.76
CA ILE A 269 -17.84 -12.60 0.87
C ILE A 269 -18.48 -13.46 -0.24
N ASP A 270 -19.80 -13.39 -0.41
CA ASP A 270 -20.55 -14.08 -1.47
C ASP A 270 -20.20 -15.58 -1.66
N ARG A 271 -20.05 -16.34 -0.57
CA ARG A 271 -19.65 -17.76 -0.53
C ARG A 271 -18.18 -18.04 -0.89
N VAL A 272 -17.36 -17.01 -1.06
CA VAL A 272 -15.92 -17.15 -1.29
C VAL A 272 -15.19 -16.79 0.01
N GLN A 273 -14.22 -17.61 0.39
CA GLN A 273 -13.28 -17.25 1.45
C GLN A 273 -12.05 -16.62 0.84
N LEU A 274 -11.77 -15.37 1.21
CA LEU A 274 -10.61 -14.61 0.75
C LEU A 274 -9.62 -14.46 1.89
N HIS A 275 -8.35 -14.51 1.56
CA HIS A 275 -7.24 -14.33 2.48
C HIS A 275 -6.38 -13.16 2.03
N LEU A 276 -5.92 -12.37 2.99
CA LEU A 276 -4.97 -11.30 2.78
C LEU A 276 -3.78 -11.49 3.72
N ASP A 277 -2.61 -11.19 3.22
CA ASP A 277 -1.44 -10.99 4.04
C ASP A 277 -1.07 -9.51 4.11
N ALA A 278 -0.27 -9.13 5.11
CA ALA A 278 0.19 -7.76 5.25
C ALA A 278 1.65 -7.68 5.63
N ARG A 279 2.32 -6.67 5.09
CA ARG A 279 3.63 -6.20 5.52
C ARG A 279 3.48 -4.83 6.13
N ILE A 280 4.15 -4.58 7.25
CA ILE A 280 4.01 -3.32 7.99
C ILE A 280 5.38 -2.70 8.19
N GLY A 281 5.56 -1.50 7.62
CA GLY A 281 6.71 -0.66 7.91
C GLY A 281 6.32 0.45 8.88
N ILE A 282 7.20 0.78 9.82
CA ILE A 282 6.88 1.70 10.92
C ILE A 282 7.92 2.82 10.98
N SER A 283 7.47 4.06 11.11
CA SER A 283 8.27 5.23 11.44
C SER A 283 7.62 6.03 12.57
N HIS A 284 8.29 7.02 13.13
CA HIS A 284 7.75 7.83 14.23
C HIS A 284 8.22 9.28 14.18
N THR A 285 7.46 10.19 14.80
CA THR A 285 7.70 11.64 14.75
C THR A 285 8.93 12.13 15.53
N GLU A 286 9.55 11.30 16.37
CA GLU A 286 10.76 11.67 17.14
C GLU A 286 12.05 11.53 16.33
N MET A 287 11.99 11.05 15.09
CA MET A 287 13.14 11.01 14.17
C MET A 287 13.54 12.43 13.74
N PRO A 288 14.83 12.76 13.51
CA PRO A 288 15.25 14.11 13.17
C PRO A 288 14.86 14.55 11.75
N HIS A 289 14.70 15.87 11.54
CA HIS A 289 14.48 16.53 10.24
C HIS A 289 13.27 16.04 9.43
N GLN A 290 12.06 16.11 9.99
CA GLN A 290 10.90 15.41 9.46
C GLN A 290 9.88 16.34 8.77
N THR A 291 9.42 15.88 7.60
CA THR A 291 8.15 16.25 6.98
C THR A 291 7.24 15.02 6.97
N ALA A 292 5.94 15.21 6.80
CA ALA A 292 5.00 14.09 6.69
C ALA A 292 5.37 13.12 5.56
N GLU A 293 5.80 13.64 4.42
CA GLU A 293 6.25 12.82 3.28
C GLU A 293 7.52 12.02 3.60
N HIS A 294 8.44 12.61 4.36
CA HIS A 294 9.66 11.91 4.78
C HIS A 294 9.34 10.75 5.72
N LEU A 295 8.49 10.97 6.75
CA LEU A 295 8.04 9.90 7.65
C LEU A 295 7.39 8.75 6.90
N LEU A 296 6.53 9.08 5.96
CA LEU A 296 5.89 8.08 5.12
C LEU A 296 6.89 7.29 4.29
N ARG A 297 7.88 7.96 3.70
CA ARG A 297 8.97 7.32 2.96
C ARG A 297 9.76 6.36 3.86
N LEU A 298 10.10 6.77 5.08
CA LEU A 298 10.80 5.92 6.04
C LEU A 298 9.98 4.69 6.42
N ALA A 299 8.67 4.86 6.68
CA ALA A 299 7.80 3.73 6.94
C ALA A 299 7.68 2.78 5.74
N ALA A 300 7.61 3.31 4.52
CA ALA A 300 7.57 2.50 3.31
C ALA A 300 8.89 1.74 3.07
N LEU A 301 10.05 2.37 3.36
CA LEU A 301 11.36 1.72 3.30
C LEU A 301 11.50 0.59 4.32
N ALA A 302 10.82 0.70 5.46
CA ALA A 302 10.84 -0.32 6.50
C ALA A 302 9.96 -1.54 6.20
N LEU A 303 9.23 -1.60 5.07
CA LEU A 303 8.50 -2.79 4.71
C LEU A 303 9.45 -4.00 4.62
N PRO A 304 9.13 -5.15 5.26
CA PRO A 304 9.94 -6.36 5.12
C PRO A 304 9.86 -6.94 3.71
N ASP A 305 10.88 -7.67 3.30
CA ASP A 305 10.93 -8.34 1.98
C ASP A 305 10.12 -9.66 1.97
N SER A 306 9.77 -10.22 3.14
CA SER A 306 8.92 -11.41 3.30
C SER A 306 7.45 -11.11 2.98
N SER A 307 6.67 -12.12 2.65
CA SER A 307 5.23 -11.99 2.31
C SER A 307 4.38 -11.45 3.48
N SER A 308 4.81 -11.65 4.73
CA SER A 308 4.14 -11.15 5.93
C SER A 308 5.15 -10.77 7.00
N GLY A 309 4.86 -9.75 7.81
CA GLY A 309 5.71 -9.32 8.89
C GLY A 309 5.74 -7.82 9.10
N TRP A 310 6.67 -7.37 9.95
CA TRP A 310 6.82 -5.95 10.24
C TRP A 310 8.27 -5.57 10.54
N ARG A 311 8.59 -4.30 10.33
CA ARG A 311 9.90 -3.73 10.65
C ARG A 311 9.76 -2.28 11.08
N LEU A 312 10.44 -1.91 12.15
CA LEU A 312 10.63 -0.50 12.54
C LEU A 312 11.79 0.07 11.72
N TYR A 313 11.61 1.26 11.17
CA TYR A 313 12.67 1.93 10.44
C TYR A 313 13.88 2.17 11.33
N GLN A 314 15.05 1.86 10.78
CA GLN A 314 16.37 2.18 11.32
C GLN A 314 17.23 2.72 10.17
N PRO A 315 18.15 3.67 10.41
CA PRO A 315 19.02 4.22 9.38
C PRO A 315 19.78 3.16 8.57
N SER A 316 20.15 2.05 9.21
CA SER A 316 20.79 0.89 8.55
C SER A 316 19.97 0.29 7.39
N ILE A 317 18.66 0.47 7.37
CA ILE A 317 17.79 0.00 6.27
C ILE A 317 18.06 0.80 4.99
N GLU A 318 18.21 2.11 5.12
CA GLU A 318 18.50 2.98 3.96
C GLU A 318 19.91 2.71 3.43
N ASP A 319 20.89 2.55 4.34
CA ASP A 319 22.26 2.18 3.97
C ASP A 319 22.30 0.81 3.27
N ALA A 320 21.57 -0.18 3.77
CA ALA A 320 21.48 -1.50 3.15
C ALA A 320 20.82 -1.43 1.76
N LEU A 321 19.76 -0.64 1.60
CA LEU A 321 19.11 -0.45 0.31
C LEU A 321 20.02 0.26 -0.69
N GLN A 322 20.72 1.32 -0.28
CA GLN A 322 21.69 2.00 -1.12
C GLN A 322 22.83 1.07 -1.54
N LYS A 323 23.36 0.26 -0.59
CA LYS A 323 24.34 -0.78 -0.90
C LYS A 323 23.81 -1.77 -1.92
N ARG A 324 22.56 -2.24 -1.76
CA ARG A 324 21.93 -3.19 -2.70
C ARG A 324 21.78 -2.61 -4.10
N ILE A 325 21.37 -1.34 -4.22
CA ILE A 325 21.27 -0.66 -5.53
C ILE A 325 22.65 -0.57 -6.20
N ARG A 326 23.69 -0.12 -5.47
CA ARG A 326 25.06 -0.05 -5.99
C ARG A 326 25.59 -1.42 -6.42
N LEU A 327 25.32 -2.46 -5.62
CA LEU A 327 25.71 -3.83 -5.96
C LEU A 327 25.01 -4.33 -7.22
N HIS A 328 23.72 -4.00 -7.40
CA HIS A 328 22.99 -4.41 -8.59
C HIS A 328 23.55 -3.74 -9.86
N GLU A 329 23.91 -2.47 -9.80
CA GLU A 329 24.56 -1.76 -10.90
C GLU A 329 25.95 -2.35 -11.21
N ALA A 330 26.76 -2.59 -10.16
CA ALA A 330 28.08 -3.17 -10.28
C ALA A 330 28.03 -4.61 -10.86
N LEU A 331 27.07 -5.43 -10.46
CA LEU A 331 26.94 -6.82 -10.90
C LEU A 331 26.82 -6.94 -12.43
N ARG A 332 26.10 -6.02 -13.06
CA ARG A 332 25.86 -6.03 -14.52
C ARG A 332 27.14 -5.93 -15.36
N ILE A 333 28.17 -5.28 -14.82
CA ILE A 333 29.47 -5.03 -15.52
C ILE A 333 30.62 -5.84 -14.91
N ALA A 334 30.41 -6.51 -13.78
CA ALA A 334 31.46 -7.21 -13.02
C ALA A 334 32.18 -8.29 -13.85
N LEU A 335 31.42 -9.00 -14.71
CA LEU A 335 32.01 -10.03 -15.60
C LEU A 335 32.92 -9.42 -16.65
N ASP A 336 32.51 -8.31 -17.25
CA ASP A 336 33.28 -7.60 -18.29
C ASP A 336 34.53 -6.92 -17.70
N ASN A 337 34.46 -6.50 -16.45
CA ASN A 337 35.54 -5.91 -15.67
C ASN A 337 36.51 -6.95 -15.06
N HIS A 338 36.29 -8.26 -15.26
CA HIS A 338 37.12 -9.33 -14.69
C HIS A 338 37.18 -9.33 -13.15
N GLU A 339 36.10 -8.96 -12.48
CA GLU A 339 36.03 -8.86 -11.01
C GLU A 339 35.73 -10.20 -10.34
N PHE A 340 35.32 -11.22 -11.10
CA PHE A 340 35.07 -12.58 -10.64
C PHE A 340 36.31 -13.46 -10.75
N PHE A 341 36.47 -14.34 -9.74
CA PHE A 341 37.47 -15.40 -9.78
C PHE A 341 36.95 -16.64 -9.04
N LEU A 342 37.58 -17.79 -9.28
CA LEU A 342 37.26 -19.04 -8.62
C LEU A 342 38.30 -19.31 -7.52
N VAL A 343 37.79 -19.86 -6.40
CA VAL A 343 38.57 -20.52 -5.37
C VAL A 343 38.12 -21.97 -5.26
N TYR A 344 38.94 -22.82 -4.72
CA TYR A 344 38.73 -24.26 -4.75
C TYR A 344 38.81 -24.85 -3.35
N GLN A 345 37.78 -25.59 -2.95
CA GLN A 345 37.75 -26.27 -1.68
C GLN A 345 37.95 -27.78 -1.86
N PRO A 346 38.95 -28.40 -1.19
CA PRO A 346 39.26 -29.81 -1.42
C PRO A 346 38.17 -30.73 -0.87
N LYS A 347 37.84 -31.78 -1.65
CA LYS A 347 37.00 -32.92 -1.27
C LYS A 347 37.91 -34.09 -0.85
N ILE A 348 37.76 -34.58 0.38
CA ILE A 348 38.61 -35.58 0.98
C ILE A 348 37.88 -36.92 1.10
N ASP A 349 38.40 -37.98 0.56
CA ASP A 349 37.94 -39.35 0.81
C ASP A 349 38.23 -39.74 2.26
N LEU A 350 37.21 -40.00 3.05
CA LEU A 350 37.32 -40.24 4.48
C LEU A 350 38.02 -41.57 4.82
N ARG A 351 37.97 -42.56 3.94
CA ARG A 351 38.62 -43.85 4.11
C ARG A 351 40.11 -43.74 3.89
N SER A 352 40.52 -43.17 2.79
CA SER A 352 41.92 -43.09 2.38
C SER A 352 42.63 -41.80 2.78
N GLY A 353 41.89 -40.72 3.13
CA GLY A 353 42.40 -39.35 3.35
C GLY A 353 42.97 -38.70 2.10
N ARG A 354 42.71 -39.22 0.89
CA ARG A 354 43.18 -38.63 -0.38
C ARG A 354 42.28 -37.45 -0.75
N ILE A 355 42.87 -36.49 -1.43
CA ILE A 355 42.13 -35.46 -2.18
C ILE A 355 41.61 -36.11 -3.46
N ILE A 356 40.32 -36.25 -3.60
CA ILE A 356 39.69 -36.87 -4.77
C ILE A 356 39.07 -35.86 -5.72
N GLY A 357 38.85 -34.65 -5.24
CA GLY A 357 38.22 -33.57 -6.03
C GLY A 357 38.31 -32.24 -5.32
N ALA A 358 37.63 -31.25 -5.90
CA ALA A 358 37.39 -29.97 -5.28
C ALA A 358 36.05 -29.37 -5.74
N GLU A 359 35.54 -28.46 -4.96
CA GLU A 359 34.43 -27.61 -5.37
C GLU A 359 34.95 -26.23 -5.82
N ALA A 360 34.55 -25.80 -7.00
CA ALA A 360 34.86 -24.46 -7.54
C ALA A 360 33.82 -23.46 -7.03
N LEU A 361 34.29 -22.53 -6.22
CA LEU A 361 33.45 -21.55 -5.54
C LEU A 361 33.70 -20.15 -6.12
N LEU A 362 32.65 -19.51 -6.61
CA LEU A 362 32.69 -18.17 -7.16
C LEU A 362 32.97 -17.12 -6.07
N ARG A 363 33.84 -16.17 -6.36
CA ARG A 363 34.16 -15.01 -5.52
C ARG A 363 34.12 -13.74 -6.34
N TRP A 364 33.65 -12.66 -5.72
CA TRP A 364 33.59 -11.34 -6.34
C TRP A 364 34.35 -10.32 -5.49
N VAL A 365 35.26 -9.60 -6.12
CA VAL A 365 35.99 -8.46 -5.54
C VAL A 365 35.81 -7.25 -6.41
N HIS A 366 35.06 -6.29 -5.92
CA HIS A 366 34.85 -5.01 -6.60
C HIS A 366 35.93 -4.01 -6.18
N PRO A 367 36.46 -3.15 -7.10
CA PRO A 367 37.57 -2.23 -6.79
C PRO A 367 37.28 -1.28 -5.61
N GLU A 368 36.05 -0.78 -5.48
CA GLU A 368 35.66 0.17 -4.42
C GLU A 368 34.94 -0.50 -3.25
N LEU A 369 34.13 -1.53 -3.50
CA LEU A 369 33.31 -2.19 -2.48
C LEU A 369 34.04 -3.34 -1.78
N GLY A 370 35.21 -3.72 -2.27
CA GLY A 370 36.01 -4.82 -1.73
C GLY A 370 35.39 -6.19 -2.00
N PHE A 371 35.57 -7.12 -1.05
CA PHE A 371 35.00 -8.47 -1.13
C PHE A 371 33.49 -8.45 -0.92
N ILE A 372 32.75 -9.03 -1.88
CA ILE A 372 31.31 -9.17 -1.84
C ILE A 372 30.95 -10.63 -1.64
N SER A 373 30.15 -10.90 -0.60
CA SER A 373 29.76 -12.27 -0.24
C SER A 373 28.87 -12.93 -1.31
N PRO A 374 29.08 -14.20 -1.65
CA PRO A 374 28.16 -14.97 -2.50
C PRO A 374 26.71 -14.93 -2.04
N VAL A 375 26.46 -14.92 -0.73
CA VAL A 375 25.11 -14.81 -0.15
C VAL A 375 24.42 -13.50 -0.51
N ASP A 376 25.19 -12.42 -0.73
CA ASP A 376 24.65 -11.11 -1.11
C ASP A 376 24.38 -11.01 -2.62
N PHE A 377 25.29 -11.53 -3.47
CA PHE A 377 25.19 -11.27 -4.92
C PHE A 377 24.56 -12.41 -5.74
N ILE A 378 24.64 -13.68 -5.31
CA ILE A 378 24.04 -14.81 -6.06
C ILE A 378 22.51 -14.65 -6.18
N PRO A 379 21.75 -14.40 -5.11
CA PRO A 379 20.31 -14.16 -5.23
C PRO A 379 19.98 -12.95 -6.10
N MET A 380 20.83 -11.94 -6.11
CA MET A 380 20.68 -10.76 -6.96
C MET A 380 20.95 -11.08 -8.43
N ALA A 381 21.96 -11.91 -8.72
CA ALA A 381 22.27 -12.40 -10.06
C ALA A 381 21.14 -13.28 -10.62
N GLU A 382 20.52 -14.11 -9.77
CA GLU A 382 19.35 -14.90 -10.12
C GLU A 382 18.16 -13.99 -10.41
N ALA A 383 17.83 -13.05 -9.52
CA ALA A 383 16.69 -12.13 -9.71
C ALA A 383 16.83 -11.27 -10.99
N SER A 384 18.07 -10.92 -11.40
CA SER A 384 18.34 -10.12 -12.60
C SER A 384 18.55 -10.94 -13.88
N GLY A 385 18.71 -12.27 -13.76
CA GLY A 385 19.08 -13.15 -14.87
C GLY A 385 20.56 -13.12 -15.26
N GLU A 386 21.39 -12.29 -14.62
CA GLU A 386 22.85 -12.27 -14.85
C GLU A 386 23.55 -13.59 -14.45
N ILE A 387 22.90 -14.39 -13.59
CA ILE A 387 23.40 -15.72 -13.19
C ILE A 387 23.66 -16.65 -14.39
N LEU A 388 22.96 -16.46 -15.50
CA LEU A 388 23.17 -17.25 -16.72
C LEU A 388 24.54 -16.95 -17.33
N ARG A 389 24.90 -15.68 -17.49
CA ARG A 389 26.21 -15.25 -18.04
C ARG A 389 27.35 -15.61 -17.08
N ILE A 390 27.14 -15.39 -15.79
CA ILE A 390 28.11 -15.72 -14.75
C ILE A 390 28.35 -17.23 -14.69
N GLY A 391 27.30 -18.04 -14.73
CA GLY A 391 27.39 -19.48 -14.69
C GLY A 391 28.09 -20.07 -15.91
N ASP A 392 27.84 -19.54 -17.10
CA ASP A 392 28.58 -19.91 -18.31
C ASP A 392 30.07 -19.63 -18.15
N TRP A 393 30.44 -18.47 -17.61
CA TRP A 393 31.82 -18.12 -17.34
C TRP A 393 32.46 -19.04 -16.29
N VAL A 394 31.72 -19.39 -15.21
CA VAL A 394 32.21 -20.32 -14.17
C VAL A 394 32.52 -21.67 -14.76
N ILE A 395 31.63 -22.23 -15.56
CA ILE A 395 31.83 -23.53 -16.23
C ILE A 395 33.07 -23.49 -17.14
N ASP A 396 33.18 -22.47 -18.00
CA ASP A 396 34.34 -22.34 -18.90
C ASP A 396 35.65 -22.18 -18.13
N ARG A 397 35.64 -21.46 -17.02
CA ARG A 397 36.84 -21.26 -16.19
C ARG A 397 37.21 -22.54 -15.44
N ALA A 398 36.21 -23.27 -14.89
CA ALA A 398 36.44 -24.53 -14.19
C ALA A 398 37.02 -25.60 -15.15
N ILE A 399 36.44 -25.75 -16.34
CA ILE A 399 36.94 -26.70 -17.36
C ILE A 399 38.39 -26.38 -17.69
N ARG A 400 38.74 -25.14 -18.03
CA ARG A 400 40.12 -24.72 -18.33
C ARG A 400 41.08 -24.98 -17.19
N GLN A 401 40.68 -24.66 -15.94
CA GLN A 401 41.53 -24.86 -14.79
C GLN A 401 41.80 -26.36 -14.51
N LEU A 402 40.78 -27.20 -14.69
CA LEU A 402 40.96 -28.63 -14.52
C LEU A 402 41.85 -29.23 -15.61
N GLU A 403 41.75 -28.78 -16.88
CA GLU A 403 42.68 -29.18 -17.96
C GLU A 403 44.13 -28.81 -17.64
N GLU A 404 44.39 -27.61 -17.15
CA GLU A 404 45.71 -27.14 -16.74
C GLU A 404 46.30 -28.02 -15.62
N TRP A 405 45.50 -28.33 -14.58
CA TRP A 405 45.96 -29.18 -13.49
C TRP A 405 46.26 -30.62 -13.90
N LEU A 406 45.43 -31.23 -14.72
CA LEU A 406 45.64 -32.59 -15.22
C LEU A 406 46.85 -32.66 -16.18
N ALA A 407 46.97 -31.70 -17.07
CA ALA A 407 48.12 -31.64 -18.01
C ALA A 407 49.44 -31.44 -17.27
N ALA A 408 49.47 -30.62 -16.23
CA ALA A 408 50.63 -30.39 -15.39
C ALA A 408 50.85 -31.48 -14.32
N ARG A 409 49.97 -32.49 -14.22
CA ARG A 409 49.97 -33.54 -13.20
C ARG A 409 49.97 -33.01 -11.74
N GLN A 410 49.32 -31.87 -11.54
CA GLN A 410 49.22 -31.23 -10.24
C GLN A 410 48.13 -31.87 -9.36
N VAL A 411 47.18 -32.58 -9.99
CA VAL A 411 46.15 -33.40 -9.33
C VAL A 411 46.20 -34.82 -9.85
N ALA A 412 45.48 -35.72 -9.19
CA ALA A 412 45.40 -37.13 -9.60
C ALA A 412 44.60 -37.27 -10.91
N ALA A 413 44.86 -38.35 -11.67
CA ALA A 413 44.19 -38.57 -12.95
C ALA A 413 42.67 -38.81 -12.83
N ASP A 414 42.25 -39.28 -11.68
CA ASP A 414 40.87 -39.56 -11.26
C ASP A 414 40.23 -38.37 -10.52
N PHE A 415 40.87 -37.19 -10.54
CA PHE A 415 40.38 -35.98 -9.88
C PHE A 415 39.16 -35.42 -10.58
N HIS A 416 38.12 -35.02 -9.80
CA HIS A 416 36.93 -34.36 -10.31
C HIS A 416 36.75 -32.97 -9.73
N LEU A 417 36.20 -32.05 -10.54
CA LEU A 417 35.91 -30.68 -10.14
C LEU A 417 34.40 -30.46 -10.17
N ALA A 418 33.85 -30.05 -9.04
CA ALA A 418 32.44 -29.71 -8.91
C ALA A 418 32.17 -28.24 -9.18
N VAL A 419 31.07 -27.95 -9.85
CA VAL A 419 30.59 -26.60 -10.15
C VAL A 419 29.11 -26.47 -9.77
N ASN A 420 28.79 -25.39 -9.08
CA ASN A 420 27.41 -25.03 -8.74
C ASN A 420 26.66 -24.52 -9.97
N VAL A 421 25.45 -25.01 -10.18
CA VAL A 421 24.55 -24.64 -11.28
C VAL A 421 23.23 -24.17 -10.72
N SER A 422 22.83 -22.94 -11.08
CA SER A 422 21.54 -22.40 -10.65
C SER A 422 20.36 -23.09 -11.37
N VAL A 423 19.19 -23.01 -10.73
CA VAL A 423 17.93 -23.49 -11.33
C VAL A 423 17.67 -22.85 -12.67
N GLN A 424 17.90 -21.54 -12.78
CA GLN A 424 17.69 -20.79 -14.00
C GLN A 424 18.56 -21.28 -15.16
N GLN A 425 19.79 -21.73 -14.88
CA GLN A 425 20.64 -22.36 -15.89
C GLN A 425 20.09 -23.76 -16.26
N LEU A 426 19.78 -24.57 -15.26
CA LEU A 426 19.28 -25.93 -15.48
C LEU A 426 17.97 -25.97 -16.27
N THR A 427 17.12 -24.96 -16.10
CA THR A 427 15.86 -24.83 -16.84
C THR A 427 16.01 -24.21 -18.24
N GLN A 428 17.21 -23.82 -18.67
CA GLN A 428 17.45 -23.44 -20.07
C GLN A 428 17.37 -24.68 -20.97
N PRO A 429 16.60 -24.64 -22.07
CA PRO A 429 16.37 -25.82 -22.93
C PRO A 429 17.64 -26.47 -23.48
N ASP A 430 18.69 -25.68 -23.71
CA ASP A 430 19.94 -26.13 -24.32
C ASP A 430 21.10 -26.25 -23.32
N PHE A 431 20.87 -26.13 -22.02
CA PHE A 431 21.92 -26.12 -21.01
C PHE A 431 22.80 -27.37 -21.08
N ALA A 432 22.21 -28.57 -20.99
CA ALA A 432 22.98 -29.80 -21.01
C ALA A 432 23.75 -30.00 -22.33
N ARG A 433 23.14 -29.64 -23.47
CA ARG A 433 23.81 -29.71 -24.77
C ARG A 433 24.99 -28.76 -24.85
N SER A 434 24.83 -27.53 -24.38
CA SER A 434 25.91 -26.52 -24.33
C SER A 434 27.06 -27.01 -23.46
N LEU A 435 26.78 -27.51 -22.26
CA LEU A 435 27.80 -28.05 -21.36
C LEU A 435 28.52 -29.24 -21.99
N LEU A 436 27.82 -30.20 -22.56
CA LEU A 436 28.40 -31.36 -23.24
C LEU A 436 29.26 -30.96 -24.45
N HIS A 437 28.83 -29.96 -25.24
CA HIS A 437 29.64 -29.44 -26.33
C HIS A 437 30.96 -28.83 -25.85
N ARG A 438 30.97 -28.11 -24.71
CA ARG A 438 32.18 -27.58 -24.08
C ARG A 438 33.10 -28.72 -23.61
N LEU A 439 32.56 -29.75 -22.95
CA LEU A 439 33.29 -30.93 -22.48
C LEU A 439 33.87 -31.74 -23.63
N LEU A 440 33.14 -31.92 -24.73
CA LEU A 440 33.65 -32.61 -25.91
C LEU A 440 34.80 -31.90 -26.61
N ARG A 441 34.87 -30.56 -26.48
CA ARG A 441 35.99 -29.75 -26.99
C ARG A 441 37.15 -29.68 -26.05
N SER A 442 36.97 -30.03 -24.78
CA SER A 442 38.01 -30.11 -23.78
C SER A 442 38.75 -31.45 -23.86
N ARG A 443 39.93 -31.53 -23.23
CA ARG A 443 40.73 -32.76 -23.10
C ARG A 443 40.46 -33.49 -21.79
N LEU A 444 39.34 -33.15 -21.12
CA LEU A 444 39.00 -33.75 -19.85
C LEU A 444 38.53 -35.20 -20.00
N PRO A 445 38.92 -36.11 -19.10
CA PRO A 445 38.34 -37.44 -19.06
C PRO A 445 36.86 -37.39 -18.69
N ALA A 446 36.09 -38.40 -19.14
CA ALA A 446 34.70 -38.53 -18.78
C ALA A 446 34.56 -38.67 -17.23
N GLY A 447 33.65 -37.91 -16.62
CA GLY A 447 33.44 -37.89 -15.19
C GLY A 447 34.33 -36.90 -14.42
N ALA A 448 35.21 -36.15 -15.10
CA ALA A 448 36.07 -35.16 -14.44
C ALA A 448 35.32 -33.90 -13.96
N LEU A 449 34.13 -33.61 -14.52
CA LEU A 449 33.28 -32.52 -14.08
C LEU A 449 32.04 -33.08 -13.36
N GLU A 450 31.72 -32.47 -12.22
CA GLU A 450 30.50 -32.70 -11.42
C GLU A 450 29.66 -31.43 -11.43
N VAL A 451 28.34 -31.59 -11.54
CA VAL A 451 27.37 -30.49 -11.49
C VAL A 451 26.61 -30.58 -10.16
N GLU A 452 26.67 -29.53 -9.37
CA GLU A 452 25.93 -29.41 -8.11
C GLU A 452 24.70 -28.54 -8.29
N VAL A 453 23.54 -29.01 -7.82
CA VAL A 453 22.27 -28.30 -7.90
C VAL A 453 21.56 -28.37 -6.53
N THR A 454 20.98 -27.29 -6.08
CA THR A 454 20.30 -27.25 -4.78
C THR A 454 18.99 -28.04 -4.84
N GLU A 455 18.62 -28.67 -3.71
CA GLU A 455 17.37 -29.41 -3.55
C GLU A 455 16.15 -28.54 -3.92
N SER A 456 16.03 -27.35 -3.31
CA SER A 456 14.93 -26.42 -3.52
C SER A 456 14.78 -26.01 -4.98
N GLY A 457 15.90 -25.83 -5.64
CA GLY A 457 15.95 -25.47 -7.03
C GLY A 457 15.41 -26.51 -7.99
N LEU A 458 15.66 -27.77 -7.71
CA LEU A 458 15.12 -28.86 -8.52
C LEU A 458 13.59 -28.95 -8.47
N MET A 459 12.96 -28.47 -7.39
CA MET A 459 11.51 -28.56 -7.19
C MET A 459 10.72 -27.51 -7.98
N GLU A 460 11.33 -26.43 -8.46
CA GLU A 460 10.64 -25.38 -9.24
C GLU A 460 10.14 -25.88 -10.61
N ASN A 461 10.93 -26.73 -11.30
CA ASN A 461 10.54 -27.33 -12.58
C ASN A 461 11.18 -28.70 -12.76
N VAL A 462 10.64 -29.69 -12.05
CA VAL A 462 11.20 -31.05 -11.93
C VAL A 462 11.34 -31.76 -13.28
N ASP A 463 10.35 -31.62 -14.17
CA ASP A 463 10.35 -32.36 -15.42
C ASP A 463 11.45 -31.90 -16.38
N LEU A 464 11.63 -30.58 -16.53
CA LEU A 464 12.67 -30.02 -17.39
C LEU A 464 14.07 -30.29 -16.80
N ALA A 465 14.24 -30.07 -15.48
CA ALA A 465 15.48 -30.37 -14.78
C ALA A 465 15.86 -31.85 -14.97
N ARG A 466 14.92 -32.77 -14.79
CA ARG A 466 15.13 -34.22 -14.99
C ARG A 466 15.63 -34.56 -16.38
N GLU A 467 15.08 -33.93 -17.42
CA GLU A 467 15.53 -34.18 -18.80
C GLU A 467 16.98 -33.71 -19.03
N GLN A 468 17.32 -32.51 -18.55
CA GLN A 468 18.69 -31.98 -18.64
C GLN A 468 19.67 -32.89 -17.88
N LEU A 469 19.36 -33.24 -16.63
CA LEU A 469 20.20 -34.11 -15.82
C LEU A 469 20.39 -35.51 -16.40
N LYS A 470 19.32 -36.11 -17.00
CA LYS A 470 19.42 -37.41 -17.72
C LYS A 470 20.38 -37.33 -18.88
N LEU A 471 20.39 -36.23 -19.63
CA LEU A 471 21.31 -36.03 -20.73
C LEU A 471 22.76 -35.95 -20.26
N LEU A 472 23.01 -35.23 -19.16
CA LEU A 472 24.34 -35.10 -18.53
C LEU A 472 24.84 -36.45 -18.00
N SER A 473 24.02 -37.18 -17.26
CA SER A 473 24.36 -38.48 -16.67
C SER A 473 24.69 -39.54 -17.74
N ARG A 474 23.96 -39.57 -18.86
CA ARG A 474 24.28 -40.46 -20.01
C ARG A 474 25.67 -40.24 -20.59
N HIS A 475 26.21 -39.01 -20.44
CA HIS A 475 27.56 -38.66 -20.89
C HIS A 475 28.57 -38.69 -19.73
N ARG A 476 28.22 -39.33 -18.62
CA ARG A 476 29.09 -39.53 -17.44
C ARG A 476 29.47 -38.22 -16.73
N VAL A 477 28.65 -37.15 -16.82
CA VAL A 477 28.76 -36.01 -15.95
C VAL A 477 28.08 -36.37 -14.63
N SER A 478 28.84 -36.30 -13.53
CA SER A 478 28.31 -36.54 -12.17
C SER A 478 27.34 -35.43 -11.79
N VAL A 479 26.24 -35.81 -11.11
CA VAL A 479 25.22 -34.86 -10.62
C VAL A 479 25.12 -35.01 -9.11
N ALA A 480 25.34 -33.91 -8.40
CA ALA A 480 25.20 -33.82 -6.95
C ALA A 480 23.97 -32.98 -6.58
N ILE A 481 23.23 -33.43 -5.58
CA ILE A 481 22.23 -32.58 -4.91
C ILE A 481 22.87 -31.93 -3.71
N ASP A 482 22.79 -30.60 -3.69
CA ASP A 482 23.32 -29.75 -2.62
C ASP A 482 22.25 -29.37 -1.60
N ASP A 483 22.66 -29.01 -0.38
CA ASP A 483 21.82 -28.62 0.77
C ASP A 483 20.72 -29.64 1.11
N PHE A 484 21.02 -30.96 0.94
CA PHE A 484 20.01 -32.00 1.07
C PHE A 484 19.52 -32.15 2.52
N GLY A 485 18.17 -32.13 2.67
CA GLY A 485 17.48 -32.29 3.95
C GLY A 485 17.04 -30.98 4.62
N THR A 486 17.37 -29.82 4.05
CA THR A 486 16.89 -28.51 4.55
C THR A 486 15.57 -28.07 3.92
N GLY A 487 15.14 -28.70 2.84
CA GLY A 487 13.96 -28.39 2.07
C GLY A 487 12.78 -29.36 2.28
N HIS A 488 11.72 -29.17 1.48
CA HIS A 488 10.54 -30.06 1.46
C HIS A 488 10.76 -31.25 0.51
N SER A 489 11.74 -32.12 0.80
CA SER A 489 12.06 -33.28 -0.03
C SER A 489 10.87 -34.23 -0.19
N SER A 490 10.35 -34.36 -1.40
CA SER A 490 9.56 -35.54 -1.73
C SER A 490 10.51 -36.65 -2.20
N LEU A 491 10.77 -37.64 -1.36
CA LEU A 491 11.57 -38.83 -1.68
C LEU A 491 11.16 -39.51 -2.99
N ALA A 492 9.91 -39.31 -3.42
CA ALA A 492 9.39 -39.80 -4.70
C ALA A 492 10.11 -39.21 -5.91
N TYR A 493 10.57 -37.98 -5.85
CA TYR A 493 11.28 -37.33 -6.96
C TYR A 493 12.75 -37.77 -7.00
N LEU A 494 13.41 -37.90 -5.85
CA LEU A 494 14.80 -38.38 -5.78
C LEU A 494 14.99 -39.71 -6.54
N LYS A 495 14.05 -40.63 -6.38
CA LYS A 495 14.04 -41.93 -7.10
C LYS A 495 14.07 -41.79 -8.61
N THR A 496 13.58 -40.68 -9.18
CA THR A 496 13.44 -40.46 -10.61
C THR A 496 14.55 -39.64 -11.24
N LEU A 497 15.37 -38.99 -10.40
CA LEU A 497 16.48 -38.14 -10.82
C LEU A 497 17.75 -38.98 -10.99
N PRO A 498 18.57 -38.71 -12.02
CA PRO A 498 19.84 -39.43 -12.25
C PRO A 498 20.98 -38.80 -11.42
N VAL A 499 20.84 -38.88 -10.10
CA VAL A 499 21.79 -38.33 -9.13
C VAL A 499 22.84 -39.38 -8.78
N SER A 500 24.08 -38.96 -8.58
CA SER A 500 25.20 -39.80 -8.18
C SER A 500 25.82 -39.40 -6.85
N VAL A 501 25.54 -38.20 -6.37
CA VAL A 501 26.09 -37.65 -5.13
C VAL A 501 25.01 -36.94 -4.33
N LEU A 502 24.97 -37.15 -3.00
CA LEU A 502 24.17 -36.39 -2.05
C LEU A 502 25.09 -35.65 -1.09
N LYS A 503 24.96 -34.31 -1.02
CA LYS A 503 25.71 -33.47 -0.11
C LYS A 503 24.89 -33.25 1.18
N ILE A 504 25.49 -33.55 2.31
CA ILE A 504 24.90 -33.34 3.64
C ILE A 504 25.19 -31.90 4.04
N ASP A 505 24.13 -31.12 4.22
CA ASP A 505 24.25 -29.69 4.55
C ASP A 505 25.03 -29.47 5.85
N ARG A 506 25.79 -28.36 5.86
CA ARG A 506 26.56 -27.92 7.03
C ARG A 506 25.70 -27.83 8.31
N ALA A 507 24.42 -27.47 8.20
CA ALA A 507 23.56 -27.35 9.38
C ALA A 507 23.47 -28.63 10.18
N PHE A 508 23.51 -29.82 9.54
CA PHE A 508 23.47 -31.10 10.20
C PHE A 508 24.85 -31.57 10.69
N VAL A 509 25.93 -31.05 10.08
CA VAL A 509 27.31 -31.44 10.41
C VAL A 509 27.89 -30.59 11.54
N SER A 510 27.56 -29.31 11.60
CA SER A 510 28.19 -28.35 12.50
C SER A 510 28.02 -28.66 13.98
N SER A 511 26.89 -29.24 14.38
CA SER A 511 26.56 -29.55 15.79
C SER A 511 26.44 -31.06 16.09
N MET A 512 26.71 -31.94 15.13
CA MET A 512 26.50 -33.38 15.27
C MET A 512 27.33 -34.04 16.36
N ASP A 513 28.42 -33.40 16.78
CA ASP A 513 29.27 -33.85 17.88
C ASP A 513 28.68 -33.52 19.27
N THR A 514 27.66 -32.63 19.33
CA THR A 514 27.03 -32.17 20.58
C THR A 514 25.52 -32.36 20.60
N ASP A 515 24.86 -32.42 19.44
CA ASP A 515 23.41 -32.61 19.29
C ASP A 515 23.09 -33.99 18.69
N PRO A 516 22.47 -34.90 19.47
CA PRO A 516 22.05 -36.20 18.97
C PRO A 516 20.97 -36.14 17.89
N GLN A 517 20.26 -35.00 17.71
CA GLN A 517 19.26 -34.85 16.64
C GLN A 517 19.95 -34.64 15.31
N ASP A 518 20.94 -33.73 15.24
CA ASP A 518 21.74 -33.49 14.05
C ASP A 518 22.52 -34.73 13.63
N GLN A 519 23.06 -35.48 14.61
CA GLN A 519 23.71 -36.75 14.35
C GLN A 519 22.78 -37.76 13.64
N ARG A 520 21.55 -37.95 14.13
CA ARG A 520 20.55 -38.84 13.52
C ARG A 520 20.10 -38.36 12.12
N LEU A 521 20.04 -37.05 11.91
CA LEU A 521 19.70 -36.49 10.58
C LEU A 521 20.82 -36.79 9.58
N ALA A 522 22.09 -36.56 9.95
CA ALA A 522 23.23 -36.92 9.09
C ALA A 522 23.26 -38.43 8.77
N GLU A 523 23.05 -39.30 9.77
CA GLU A 523 22.96 -40.76 9.59
C GLU A 523 21.81 -41.12 8.62
N THR A 524 20.64 -40.49 8.77
CA THR A 524 19.50 -40.72 7.89
C THR A 524 19.82 -40.38 6.44
N VAL A 525 20.52 -39.25 6.19
CA VAL A 525 20.91 -38.84 4.82
C VAL A 525 21.92 -39.85 4.25
N ILE A 526 22.90 -40.33 5.05
CA ILE A 526 23.88 -41.34 4.63
C ILE A 526 23.16 -42.65 4.24
N ASP A 527 22.22 -43.12 5.06
CA ASP A 527 21.45 -44.33 4.78
C ASP A 527 20.55 -44.17 3.51
N MET A 528 19.98 -42.99 3.32
CA MET A 528 19.25 -42.69 2.09
C MET A 528 20.16 -42.73 0.87
N ALA A 529 21.31 -42.05 0.91
CA ALA A 529 22.26 -42.07 -0.20
C ALA A 529 22.66 -43.52 -0.56
N ARG A 530 22.95 -44.35 0.43
CA ARG A 530 23.25 -45.79 0.22
C ARG A 530 22.13 -46.55 -0.45
N ASN A 531 20.86 -46.25 -0.09
CA ASN A 531 19.69 -46.90 -0.70
C ASN A 531 19.44 -46.49 -2.16
N PHE A 532 20.00 -45.33 -2.56
CA PHE A 532 19.91 -44.82 -3.94
C PHE A 532 21.20 -44.99 -4.74
N ASP A 533 22.17 -45.76 -4.22
CA ASP A 533 23.49 -45.94 -4.83
C ASP A 533 24.23 -44.63 -5.09
N CYS A 534 24.05 -43.61 -4.22
CA CYS A 534 24.72 -42.33 -4.26
C CYS A 534 25.90 -42.28 -3.29
N ILE A 535 26.94 -41.54 -3.68
CA ILE A 535 28.06 -41.16 -2.83
C ILE A 535 27.61 -40.05 -1.89
N THR A 536 28.06 -40.08 -0.62
CA THR A 536 27.81 -38.99 0.33
C THR A 536 28.99 -38.05 0.46
N VAL A 537 28.72 -36.75 0.43
CA VAL A 537 29.68 -35.67 0.71
C VAL A 537 29.19 -34.88 1.93
N ALA A 538 29.91 -34.90 3.04
CA ALA A 538 29.55 -34.09 4.18
C ALA A 538 30.22 -32.72 4.11
N GLU A 539 29.43 -31.65 4.27
CA GLU A 539 29.88 -30.27 4.22
C GLU A 539 30.11 -29.67 5.62
N GLY A 540 30.95 -28.63 5.67
CA GLY A 540 31.16 -27.85 6.86
C GLY A 540 31.82 -28.63 8.01
N VAL A 541 32.63 -29.63 7.72
CA VAL A 541 33.41 -30.32 8.71
C VAL A 541 34.48 -29.40 9.29
N GLU A 542 34.39 -29.09 10.59
CA GLU A 542 35.27 -28.15 11.30
C GLU A 542 36.12 -28.80 12.37
N LYS A 543 35.78 -30.04 12.78
CA LYS A 543 36.44 -30.75 13.86
C LYS A 543 36.83 -32.17 13.47
N PRO A 544 37.92 -32.73 14.04
CA PRO A 544 38.31 -34.13 13.80
C PRO A 544 37.27 -35.14 14.29
N GLU A 545 36.55 -34.83 15.39
CA GLU A 545 35.50 -35.66 15.93
C GLU A 545 34.35 -35.84 14.92
N GLN A 546 33.94 -34.76 14.26
CA GLN A 546 32.92 -34.79 13.20
C GLN A 546 33.37 -35.68 12.04
N ALA A 547 34.60 -35.50 11.57
CA ALA A 547 35.17 -36.30 10.51
C ALA A 547 35.20 -37.80 10.85
N GLN A 548 35.55 -38.16 12.11
CA GLN A 548 35.56 -39.55 12.57
C GLN A 548 34.13 -40.11 12.63
N MET A 549 33.19 -39.38 13.22
CA MET A 549 31.78 -39.80 13.30
C MET A 549 31.19 -40.07 11.92
N LEU A 550 31.38 -39.16 10.98
CA LEU A 550 30.94 -39.31 9.58
C LEU A 550 31.52 -40.55 8.92
N LYS A 551 32.83 -40.81 9.14
CA LYS A 551 33.50 -42.00 8.65
C LYS A 551 32.90 -43.28 9.25
N ASP A 552 32.61 -43.28 10.56
CA ASP A 552 32.02 -44.43 11.26
C ASP A 552 30.60 -44.72 10.82
N MET A 553 29.80 -43.69 10.44
CA MET A 553 28.49 -43.81 9.82
C MET A 553 28.55 -44.28 8.38
N GLY A 554 29.73 -44.27 7.74
CA GLY A 554 29.96 -44.72 6.38
C GLY A 554 29.82 -43.65 5.32
N CYS A 555 29.95 -42.39 5.69
CA CYS A 555 30.11 -41.29 4.74
C CYS A 555 31.42 -41.44 3.97
N GLU A 556 31.41 -41.25 2.66
CA GLU A 556 32.56 -41.48 1.79
C GLU A 556 33.48 -40.28 1.69
N VAL A 557 32.93 -39.07 1.60
CA VAL A 557 33.67 -37.84 1.28
C VAL A 557 33.32 -36.75 2.28
N ALA A 558 34.31 -35.93 2.64
CA ALA A 558 34.11 -34.78 3.51
C ALA A 558 34.79 -33.52 2.93
N GLN A 559 34.16 -32.38 3.20
CA GLN A 559 34.64 -31.05 2.87
C GLN A 559 34.41 -30.11 4.04
N GLY A 560 35.38 -29.25 4.35
CA GLY A 560 35.21 -28.30 5.44
C GLY A 560 36.53 -27.69 5.91
N TYR A 561 36.42 -26.73 6.83
CA TYR A 561 37.56 -25.95 7.33
C TYR A 561 38.54 -26.78 8.16
N TRP A 562 38.12 -27.92 8.66
CA TRP A 562 39.03 -28.89 9.28
C TRP A 562 40.13 -29.32 8.30
N TYR A 563 39.81 -29.47 7.02
CA TYR A 563 40.79 -29.85 6.01
C TYR A 563 41.45 -28.63 5.40
N SER A 564 40.65 -27.72 4.88
CA SER A 564 41.08 -26.44 4.29
C SER A 564 39.91 -25.49 4.06
N PRO A 565 40.05 -24.18 4.26
CA PRO A 565 39.18 -23.23 3.65
C PRO A 565 39.34 -23.25 2.12
N PRO A 566 38.41 -22.61 1.35
CA PRO A 566 38.56 -22.43 -0.09
C PRO A 566 39.86 -21.68 -0.45
N LEU A 567 40.67 -22.22 -1.36
CA LEU A 567 42.00 -21.77 -1.71
C LEU A 567 42.03 -21.17 -3.11
N LYS A 568 42.92 -20.18 -3.37
CA LYS A 568 43.26 -19.74 -4.71
C LYS A 568 44.05 -20.84 -5.46
N VAL A 569 44.11 -20.76 -6.78
CA VAL A 569 44.76 -21.76 -7.65
C VAL A 569 46.13 -22.19 -7.14
N GLU A 570 47.01 -21.23 -6.87
CA GLU A 570 48.39 -21.51 -6.46
C GLU A 570 48.43 -22.23 -5.09
N GLN A 571 47.65 -21.75 -4.14
CA GLN A 571 47.54 -22.32 -2.81
C GLN A 571 46.95 -23.73 -2.84
N PHE A 572 45.95 -23.97 -3.72
CA PHE A 572 45.33 -25.28 -3.91
C PHE A 572 46.36 -26.32 -4.44
N VAL A 573 47.19 -25.93 -5.43
CA VAL A 573 48.23 -26.80 -5.95
C VAL A 573 49.29 -27.12 -4.89
N GLU A 574 49.70 -26.13 -4.08
CA GLU A 574 50.63 -26.35 -2.97
C GLU A 574 50.04 -27.30 -1.92
N PHE A 575 48.77 -27.14 -1.58
CA PHE A 575 48.04 -28.02 -0.64
C PHE A 575 47.99 -29.45 -1.17
N CYS A 576 47.71 -29.67 -2.44
CA CYS A 576 47.72 -31.01 -3.05
C CYS A 576 49.09 -31.63 -3.01
N ALA A 577 50.16 -30.90 -3.33
CA ALA A 577 51.54 -31.37 -3.30
C ALA A 577 52.04 -31.70 -1.90
N GLY A 578 51.67 -30.90 -0.89
CA GLY A 578 51.98 -31.12 0.52
C GLY A 578 51.43 -32.46 1.05
N ARG A 579 50.13 -32.70 0.82
CA ARG A 579 49.47 -33.95 1.22
C ARG A 579 49.95 -35.20 0.49
N GLN A 580 50.39 -35.05 -0.75
CA GLN A 580 51.03 -36.16 -1.49
C GLN A 580 52.39 -36.52 -0.90
N ARG A 581 53.19 -35.55 -0.41
CA ARG A 581 54.50 -35.77 0.24
C ARG A 581 54.36 -36.45 1.62
N GLU A 582 53.44 -35.98 2.47
CA GLU A 582 53.17 -36.58 3.79
C GLU A 582 52.87 -38.07 3.67
N ARG A 583 52.15 -38.49 2.63
CA ARG A 583 51.80 -39.89 2.37
C ARG A 583 52.91 -40.71 1.77
N ALA A 584 53.83 -40.10 1.03
CA ALA A 584 55.01 -40.80 0.50
C ALA A 584 56.05 -41.10 1.59
N THR A 585 55.93 -40.44 2.75
CA THR A 585 56.81 -40.58 3.90
C THR A 585 56.23 -41.47 5.05
N CYS A 586 54.94 -41.86 4.98
CA CYS A 586 54.32 -42.87 5.83
C CYS A 586 54.23 -44.22 5.08
#